data_476c0131c9bf526aff0122b6428265ac
#
_entry.id   476c0131c9bf526aff0122b6428265ac
#
_cell.length_a   1.000
_cell.length_b   1.000
_cell.length_c   1.000
_cell.angle_alpha   90.00
_cell.angle_beta   90.00
_cell.angle_gamma   90.00
#
_symmetry.space_group_name_H-M   'P 1'
#
loop_
_entity.id
_entity.type
_entity.pdbx_description
1 polymer ?
#
loop_
_entity_poly.entity_id
_entity_poly.type
_entity_poly.pdbx_seq_one_letter_code
_entity_poly.pdbx_strand_id
1 'polypeptide(L)'
;MGSARLRLGAEGERAAKAFLLANGYRILRENYSTPLGEIDLIALEGDVVVFVEVKARASREFGPPQSSVTLTKQRQIVKAAGLYLQREGLAEAACRFDVVAVTFEGERAERPQVLLIRDAFGTGGTAIF
;
A
#
# COMPACT_ATOMS: atom_id res chain seq x y z
N MET A 1 -13.07 -9.03 -18.96
CA MET A 1 -11.75 -9.38 -18.44
C MET A 1 -11.09 -8.29 -17.64
N GLY A 2 -10.84 -7.11 -18.20
CA GLY A 2 -10.32 -5.98 -17.45
C GLY A 2 -11.23 -5.53 -16.31
N SER A 3 -12.55 -5.63 -16.48
CA SER A 3 -13.52 -5.16 -15.50
C SER A 3 -13.49 -5.96 -14.17
N ALA A 4 -13.26 -7.29 -14.23
CA ALA A 4 -13.18 -8.12 -13.03
C ALA A 4 -11.91 -7.77 -12.23
N ARG A 5 -10.80 -7.57 -12.90
CA ARG A 5 -9.52 -7.20 -12.29
C ARG A 5 -9.59 -5.80 -11.69
N LEU A 6 -10.22 -4.85 -12.40
CA LEU A 6 -10.40 -3.48 -11.91
C LEU A 6 -11.30 -3.45 -10.67
N ARG A 7 -12.37 -4.25 -10.65
CA ARG A 7 -13.24 -4.35 -9.49
C ARG A 7 -12.53 -4.92 -8.28
N LEU A 8 -11.73 -5.97 -8.49
CA LEU A 8 -10.94 -6.58 -7.42
C LEU A 8 -9.98 -5.56 -6.80
N GLY A 9 -9.28 -4.78 -7.64
CA GLY A 9 -8.39 -3.73 -7.19
C GLY A 9 -9.12 -2.65 -6.39
N ALA A 10 -10.23 -2.14 -6.90
CA ALA A 10 -11.01 -1.09 -6.24
C ALA A 10 -11.61 -1.57 -4.91
N GLU A 11 -12.12 -2.80 -4.88
CA GLU A 11 -12.66 -3.40 -3.65
C GLU A 11 -11.56 -3.67 -2.65
N GLY A 12 -10.39 -4.11 -3.12
CA GLY A 12 -9.22 -4.32 -2.28
C GLY A 12 -8.78 -3.03 -1.61
N GLU A 13 -8.71 -1.94 -2.35
CA GLU A 13 -8.32 -0.63 -1.81
C GLU A 13 -9.33 -0.13 -0.78
N ARG A 14 -10.64 -0.31 -1.04
CA ARG A 14 -11.67 0.04 -0.06
C ARG A 14 -11.54 -0.76 1.23
N ALA A 15 -11.32 -2.06 1.12
CA ALA A 15 -11.15 -2.92 2.28
C ALA A 15 -9.89 -2.56 3.07
N ALA A 16 -8.79 -2.27 2.37
CA ALA A 16 -7.54 -1.84 3.00
C ALA A 16 -7.73 -0.51 3.74
N LYS A 17 -8.36 0.45 3.10
CA LYS A 17 -8.64 1.75 3.71
C LYS A 17 -9.49 1.60 4.97
N ALA A 18 -10.59 0.83 4.89
CA ALA A 18 -11.47 0.59 6.03
C ALA A 18 -10.71 -0.06 7.19
N PHE A 19 -9.86 -1.03 6.88
CA PHE A 19 -9.02 -1.71 7.86
C PHE A 19 -8.07 -0.74 8.56
N LEU A 20 -7.38 0.09 7.79
CA LEU A 20 -6.45 1.08 8.34
C LEU A 20 -7.17 2.09 9.23
N LEU A 21 -8.30 2.61 8.79
CA LEU A 21 -9.11 3.53 9.60
C LEU A 21 -9.56 2.90 10.90
N ALA A 22 -10.01 1.64 10.85
CA ALA A 22 -10.44 0.91 12.04
C ALA A 22 -9.27 0.66 13.03
N ASN A 23 -8.04 0.69 12.54
CA ASN A 23 -6.84 0.49 13.34
C ASN A 23 -6.12 1.79 13.72
N GLY A 24 -6.81 2.92 13.60
CA GLY A 24 -6.32 4.20 14.09
C GLY A 24 -5.44 4.99 13.12
N TYR A 25 -5.33 4.53 11.87
CA TYR A 25 -4.60 5.28 10.85
C TYR A 25 -5.48 6.43 10.32
N ARG A 26 -4.84 7.52 9.93
CA ARG A 26 -5.48 8.58 9.13
C ARG A 26 -5.06 8.41 7.69
N ILE A 27 -6.01 8.51 6.76
CA ILE A 27 -5.69 8.45 5.33
C ILE A 27 -5.38 9.87 4.85
N LEU A 28 -4.17 10.06 4.34
CA LEU A 28 -3.73 11.35 3.82
C LEU A 28 -4.00 11.48 2.32
N ARG A 29 -3.74 10.43 1.58
CA ARG A 29 -3.94 10.40 0.12
C ARG A 29 -4.34 9.01 -0.33
N GLU A 30 -5.10 8.96 -1.42
CA GLU A 30 -5.44 7.73 -2.12
C GLU A 30 -4.97 7.85 -3.58
N ASN A 31 -4.41 6.78 -4.11
CA ASN A 31 -3.96 6.70 -5.50
C ASN A 31 -3.06 7.89 -5.89
N TYR A 32 -2.00 8.05 -5.11
CA TYR A 32 -1.04 9.12 -5.33
C TYR A 32 -0.12 8.78 -6.51
N SER A 33 -0.28 9.50 -7.60
CA SER A 33 0.42 9.23 -8.85
C SER A 33 1.48 10.29 -9.13
N THR A 34 2.67 9.85 -9.51
CA THR A 34 3.79 10.73 -9.88
C THR A 34 4.46 10.17 -11.13
N PRO A 35 5.28 10.97 -11.85
CA PRO A 35 6.09 10.42 -12.94
C PRO A 35 7.06 9.33 -12.50
N LEU A 36 7.40 9.27 -11.21
CA LEU A 36 8.35 8.29 -10.67
C LEU A 36 7.69 6.98 -10.23
N GLY A 37 6.39 7.00 -9.98
CA GLY A 37 5.65 5.84 -9.53
C GLY A 37 4.34 6.21 -8.87
N GLU A 38 3.62 5.20 -8.40
CA GLU A 38 2.30 5.33 -7.83
C GLU A 38 2.26 4.68 -6.45
N ILE A 39 1.49 5.27 -5.53
CA ILE A 39 1.30 4.74 -4.18
C ILE A 39 -0.20 4.61 -3.93
N ASP A 40 -0.63 3.42 -3.54
CA ASP A 40 -2.06 3.14 -3.38
C ASP A 40 -2.69 3.96 -2.26
N LEU A 41 -2.06 3.98 -1.09
CA LEU A 41 -2.53 4.77 0.05
C LEU A 41 -1.34 5.40 0.75
N ILE A 42 -1.51 6.64 1.19
CA ILE A 42 -0.58 7.30 2.10
C ILE A 42 -1.35 7.59 3.37
N ALA A 43 -0.86 7.10 4.49
CA ALA A 43 -1.54 7.16 5.77
C ALA A 43 -0.62 7.72 6.86
N LEU A 44 -1.20 8.04 7.99
CA LEU A 44 -0.48 8.50 9.17
C LEU A 44 -0.85 7.61 10.33
N GLU A 45 0.15 7.01 10.95
CA GLU A 45 -0.01 6.27 12.21
C GLU A 45 0.81 7.01 13.27
N GLY A 46 0.13 7.71 14.19
CA GLY A 46 0.84 8.61 15.09
C GLY A 46 1.59 9.67 14.29
N ASP A 47 2.90 9.73 14.46
CA ASP A 47 3.77 10.68 13.74
C ASP A 47 4.48 10.05 12.54
N VAL A 48 4.17 8.80 12.23
CA VAL A 48 4.82 8.06 11.14
C VAL A 48 3.99 8.13 9.88
N VAL A 49 4.60 8.58 8.79
CA VAL A 49 3.97 8.55 7.46
C VAL A 49 4.13 7.15 6.90
N VAL A 50 3.03 6.51 6.56
CA VAL A 50 3.02 5.12 6.10
C VAL A 50 2.60 5.08 4.64
N PHE A 51 3.49 4.57 3.79
CA PHE A 51 3.21 4.37 2.37
C PHE A 51 2.75 2.92 2.18
N VAL A 52 1.54 2.75 1.67
CA VAL A 52 0.87 1.45 1.65
C VAL A 52 0.66 0.97 0.22
N GLU A 53 1.16 -0.24 -0.06
CA GLU A 53 0.83 -0.95 -1.29
C GLU A 53 -0.27 -1.96 -0.97
N VAL A 54 -1.34 -1.92 -1.74
CA VAL A 54 -2.48 -2.83 -1.57
C VAL A 54 -2.37 -3.95 -2.59
N LYS A 55 -2.41 -5.19 -2.11
CA LYS A 55 -2.42 -6.39 -2.95
C LYS A 55 -3.74 -7.12 -2.75
N ALA A 56 -4.62 -6.99 -3.74
CA ALA A 56 -5.89 -7.70 -3.76
C ALA A 56 -5.73 -8.99 -4.57
N ARG A 57 -6.22 -10.09 -4.04
CA ARG A 57 -6.13 -11.38 -4.72
C ARG A 57 -7.33 -12.26 -4.40
N ALA A 58 -7.63 -13.17 -5.31
CA ALA A 58 -8.76 -14.09 -5.18
C ALA A 58 -8.40 -15.37 -4.42
N SER A 59 -7.12 -15.66 -4.22
CA SER A 59 -6.67 -16.84 -3.49
C SER A 59 -5.29 -16.61 -2.86
N ARG A 60 -4.90 -17.52 -1.96
CA ARG A 60 -3.59 -17.48 -1.30
C ARG A 60 -2.54 -18.32 -2.01
N GLU A 61 -2.83 -18.86 -3.17
CA GLU A 61 -1.98 -19.81 -3.88
C GLU A 61 -0.64 -19.22 -4.32
N PHE A 62 -0.51 -17.91 -4.37
CA PHE A 62 0.66 -17.24 -4.92
C PHE A 62 1.71 -16.83 -3.86
N GLY A 63 1.64 -17.44 -2.67
CA GLY A 63 2.62 -17.22 -1.62
C GLY A 63 2.40 -15.94 -0.81
N PRO A 64 3.40 -15.53 -0.02
CA PRO A 64 3.27 -14.33 0.82
C PRO A 64 3.05 -13.06 0.00
N PRO A 65 2.15 -12.17 0.44
CA PRO A 65 1.82 -10.96 -0.33
C PRO A 65 3.01 -10.04 -0.59
N GLN A 66 3.91 -9.91 0.36
CA GLN A 66 5.08 -9.06 0.21
C GLN A 66 6.00 -9.54 -0.91
N SER A 67 5.97 -10.83 -1.24
CA SER A 67 6.78 -11.39 -2.33
C SER A 67 6.31 -10.93 -3.71
N SER A 68 5.06 -10.44 -3.83
CA SER A 68 4.54 -9.93 -5.09
C SER A 68 4.89 -8.47 -5.33
N VAL A 69 5.50 -7.79 -4.35
CA VAL A 69 6.01 -6.44 -4.53
C VAL A 69 7.47 -6.55 -4.99
N THR A 70 7.68 -6.49 -6.28
CA THR A 70 9.02 -6.66 -6.89
C THR A 70 9.98 -5.55 -6.45
N LEU A 71 11.27 -5.79 -6.58
CA LEU A 71 12.28 -4.81 -6.26
C LEU A 71 12.13 -3.53 -7.10
N THR A 72 11.79 -3.68 -8.37
CA THR A 72 11.49 -2.54 -9.25
C THR A 72 10.32 -1.72 -8.71
N LYS A 73 9.24 -2.38 -8.31
CA LYS A 73 8.07 -1.71 -7.74
C LYS A 73 8.43 -1.01 -6.42
N GLN A 74 9.18 -1.67 -5.56
CA GLN A 74 9.65 -1.08 -4.30
C GLN A 74 10.41 0.22 -4.54
N ARG A 75 11.32 0.22 -5.51
CA ARG A 75 12.11 1.41 -5.86
C ARG A 75 11.24 2.54 -6.38
N GLN A 76 10.22 2.22 -7.17
CA GLN A 76 9.26 3.21 -7.67
C GLN A 76 8.46 3.83 -6.51
N ILE A 77 8.01 3.00 -5.58
CA ILE A 77 7.29 3.46 -4.40
C ILE A 77 8.17 4.37 -3.54
N VAL A 78 9.41 3.98 -3.30
CA VAL A 78 10.36 4.77 -2.51
C VAL A 78 10.59 6.14 -3.14
N LYS A 79 10.76 6.21 -4.45
CA LYS A 79 10.96 7.49 -5.15
C LYS A 79 9.72 8.36 -5.09
N ALA A 80 8.54 7.79 -5.31
CA ALA A 80 7.28 8.52 -5.21
C ALA A 80 7.06 9.03 -3.77
N ALA A 81 7.41 8.22 -2.78
CA ALA A 81 7.33 8.59 -1.37
C ALA A 81 8.24 9.79 -1.05
N GLY A 82 9.47 9.79 -1.55
CA GLY A 82 10.40 10.90 -1.37
C GLY A 82 9.84 12.20 -1.94
N LEU A 83 9.24 12.11 -3.12
CA LEU A 83 8.61 13.26 -3.76
C LEU A 83 7.44 13.80 -2.94
N TYR A 84 6.59 12.90 -2.42
CA TYR A 84 5.49 13.29 -1.54
C TYR A 84 6.00 14.01 -0.30
N LEU A 85 6.99 13.44 0.38
CA LEU A 85 7.55 14.03 1.60
C LEU A 85 8.13 15.41 1.36
N GLN A 86 8.83 15.61 0.25
CA GLN A 86 9.35 16.92 -0.13
C GLN A 86 8.23 17.93 -0.38
N ARG A 87 7.23 17.54 -1.15
CA ARG A 87 6.11 18.42 -1.52
C ARG A 87 5.29 18.85 -0.32
N GLU A 88 5.17 17.99 0.68
CA GLU A 88 4.37 18.24 1.88
C GLU A 88 5.19 18.85 3.03
N GLY A 89 6.49 19.10 2.81
CA GLY A 89 7.35 19.64 3.86
C GLY A 89 7.61 18.66 4.98
N LEU A 90 7.60 17.35 4.68
CA LEU A 90 7.75 16.27 5.64
C LEU A 90 9.08 15.53 5.50
N ALA A 91 10.12 16.20 4.97
CA ALA A 91 11.41 15.56 4.73
C ALA A 91 12.04 14.94 5.98
N GLU A 92 11.76 15.51 7.16
CA GLU A 92 12.30 15.03 8.43
C GLU A 92 11.37 14.04 9.14
N ALA A 93 10.21 13.75 8.57
CA ALA A 93 9.26 12.85 9.19
C ALA A 93 9.72 11.39 9.11
N ALA A 94 9.45 10.62 10.17
CA ALA A 94 9.61 9.18 10.10
C ALA A 94 8.63 8.60 9.09
N CYS A 95 9.06 7.65 8.31
CA CYS A 95 8.19 6.97 7.35
C CYS A 95 8.46 5.47 7.31
N ARG A 96 7.49 4.75 6.78
CA ARG A 96 7.53 3.30 6.72
C ARG A 96 6.77 2.83 5.49
N PHE A 97 7.13 1.67 4.96
CA PHE A 97 6.48 1.06 3.79
C PHE A 97 5.78 -0.22 4.22
N ASP A 98 4.46 -0.24 4.08
CA ASP A 98 3.63 -1.37 4.48
C ASP A 98 2.95 -1.98 3.26
N VAL A 99 2.60 -3.25 3.37
CA VAL A 99 1.77 -3.94 2.38
C VAL A 99 0.49 -4.39 3.06
N VAL A 100 -0.64 -4.10 2.45
CA VAL A 100 -1.93 -4.63 2.89
C VAL A 100 -2.41 -5.63 1.86
N ALA A 101 -2.53 -6.88 2.26
CA ALA A 101 -3.04 -7.95 1.42
C ALA A 101 -4.52 -8.16 1.70
N VAL A 102 -5.32 -8.12 0.66
CA VAL A 102 -6.77 -8.32 0.74
C VAL A 102 -7.11 -9.56 -0.09
N THR A 103 -7.59 -10.59 0.57
CA THR A 103 -7.92 -11.87 -0.08
C THR A 103 -9.42 -12.09 -0.07
N PHE A 104 -9.99 -12.24 -1.26
CA PHE A 104 -11.41 -12.51 -1.48
C PHE A 104 -11.57 -13.98 -1.86
N GLU A 105 -11.57 -14.86 -0.88
CA GLU A 105 -11.56 -16.30 -1.11
C GLU A 105 -12.85 -16.96 -0.65
N GLY A 106 -13.38 -17.88 -1.48
CA GLY A 106 -14.50 -18.76 -1.12
C GLY A 106 -15.84 -18.06 -1.06
N GLU A 107 -16.76 -18.66 -0.32
CA GLU A 107 -18.12 -18.15 -0.15
C GLU A 107 -18.18 -16.84 0.64
N ARG A 108 -17.05 -16.46 1.24
CA ARG A 108 -16.92 -15.23 2.03
C ARG A 108 -16.26 -14.11 1.24
N ALA A 109 -16.38 -14.14 -0.09
CA ALA A 109 -15.82 -13.09 -0.94
C ALA A 109 -16.32 -11.68 -0.54
N GLU A 110 -17.50 -11.59 0.07
CA GLU A 110 -18.05 -10.34 0.60
C GLU A 110 -17.29 -9.84 1.84
N ARG A 111 -16.57 -10.73 2.52
CA ARG A 111 -15.81 -10.41 3.73
C ARG A 111 -14.35 -10.79 3.48
N PRO A 112 -13.60 -9.93 2.83
CA PRO A 112 -12.21 -10.26 2.54
C PRO A 112 -11.39 -10.38 3.80
N GLN A 113 -10.37 -11.25 3.74
CA GLN A 113 -9.36 -11.31 4.78
C GLN A 113 -8.33 -10.23 4.50
N VAL A 114 -8.02 -9.44 5.50
CA VAL A 114 -7.05 -8.35 5.38
C VAL A 114 -5.87 -8.65 6.28
N LEU A 115 -4.68 -8.62 5.68
CA LEU A 115 -3.43 -8.82 6.40
C LEU A 115 -2.55 -7.60 6.20
N LEU A 116 -2.14 -6.98 7.29
CA LEU A 116 -1.21 -5.86 7.28
C LEU A 116 0.20 -6.38 7.53
N ILE A 117 1.08 -6.17 6.57
CA ILE A 117 2.51 -6.45 6.73
C ILE A 117 3.20 -5.11 6.96
N ARG A 118 3.55 -4.84 8.20
CA ARG A 118 4.21 -3.57 8.59
C ARG A 118 5.68 -3.66 8.25
N ASP A 119 6.22 -2.54 7.80
CA ASP A 119 7.64 -2.43 7.44
C ASP A 119 8.06 -3.55 6.48
N ALA A 120 7.27 -3.72 5.44
CA ALA A 120 7.41 -4.82 4.49
C ALA A 120 8.70 -4.72 3.68
N PHE A 121 9.19 -3.52 3.44
CA PHE A 121 10.47 -3.29 2.76
C PHE A 121 11.00 -1.91 3.17
N GLY A 122 12.29 -1.72 2.99
CA GLY A 122 12.95 -0.45 3.28
C GLY A 122 13.32 0.30 2.01
N THR A 123 14.12 1.33 2.15
CA THR A 123 14.57 2.15 1.02
C THR A 123 15.56 1.40 0.12
N GLY A 124 16.13 0.29 0.60
CA GLY A 124 17.10 -0.50 -0.15
C GLY A 124 18.37 0.26 -0.50
N GLY A 125 18.73 1.24 0.32
CA GLY A 125 19.87 2.10 0.05
C GLY A 125 19.58 3.21 -0.97
N THR A 126 18.35 3.28 -1.49
CA THR A 126 17.93 4.34 -2.40
C THR A 126 17.76 5.64 -1.61
N ALA A 127 18.38 6.71 -2.10
CA ALA A 127 18.18 8.03 -1.51
C ALA A 127 16.73 8.44 -1.73
N ILE A 128 16.03 8.77 -0.64
CA ILE A 128 14.62 9.13 -0.71
C ILE A 128 14.43 10.61 -1.07
N PHE A 129 15.47 11.40 -0.89
CA PHE A 129 15.49 12.82 -1.22
C PHE A 129 16.62 13.16 -2.16
#